data_bfbf907c544e3997c4b1a8242b3cccc2
#
_entry.id   bfbf907c544e3997c4b1a8242b3cccc2
#
_cell.length_a   1.000
_cell.length_b   1.000
_cell.length_c   1.000
_cell.angle_alpha   90.00
_cell.angle_beta   90.00
_cell.angle_gamma   90.00
#
_symmetry.space_group_name_H-M   'P 1'
#
loop_
_entity.id
_entity.type
_entity.pdbx_description
1 polymer ?
#
loop_
_entity_poly.entity_id
_entity_poly.type
_entity_poly.pdbx_seq_one_letter_code
_entity_poly.pdbx_strand_id
1 'polypeptide(L)'
;MSGGIVVGIGGGGSGFAAARTAARLASSLGVPIVLVFGYEASPLGPRGGPLEERIAAIGEEATSQIRTELAAQWPDVRIEVELVGQRPADALIAVAEARSAETIAVGHGGLGPLRAALLGSVTYEVVHRSPRPVLVVPDDDDDEVAPAPASA
;
A
#
# COMPACT_ATOMS: atom_id res chain seq x y z
N MET A 1 8.60 0.48 20.70
CA MET A 1 7.73 0.95 20.52
C MET A 1 7.08 1.16 19.32
N SER A 2 6.57 0.90 18.63
CA SER A 2 6.12 1.10 17.58
C SER A 2 4.81 1.28 17.33
N GLY A 3 3.92 0.88 17.17
CA GLY A 3 2.58 1.20 16.88
C GLY A 3 2.40 2.15 15.70
N GLY A 4 2.86 1.89 14.58
CA GLY A 4 2.61 2.64 13.35
C GLY A 4 1.44 2.07 12.58
N ILE A 5 1.11 2.69 11.45
CA ILE A 5 0.15 2.18 10.49
C ILE A 5 0.90 1.68 9.28
N VAL A 6 0.73 0.41 8.95
CA VAL A 6 1.31 -0.20 7.76
C VAL A 6 0.34 -0.02 6.59
N VAL A 7 0.82 0.47 5.47
CA VAL A 7 -0.01 0.78 4.30
C VAL A 7 0.45 -0.03 3.10
N GLY A 8 -0.44 -0.76 2.48
CA GLY A 8 -0.16 -1.51 1.27
C GLY A 8 -0.18 -0.61 0.04
N ILE A 9 0.94 -0.57 -0.67
CA ILE A 9 1.10 0.18 -1.92
C ILE A 9 1.29 -0.81 -3.06
N GLY A 10 0.53 -0.64 -4.12
CA GLY A 10 0.69 -1.39 -5.37
C GLY A 10 1.32 -0.56 -6.47
N GLY A 11 1.67 -1.20 -7.57
CA GLY A 11 2.14 -0.49 -8.75
C GLY A 11 1.04 0.38 -9.36
N GLY A 12 1.42 1.46 -10.02
CA GLY A 12 0.46 2.33 -10.71
C GLY A 12 -0.38 3.22 -9.81
N GLY A 13 0.07 3.50 -8.59
CA GLY A 13 -0.64 4.40 -7.66
C GLY A 13 -1.72 3.74 -6.82
N SER A 14 -1.86 2.43 -6.92
CA SER A 14 -2.77 1.69 -6.04
C SER A 14 -2.38 1.87 -4.57
N GLY A 15 -3.34 2.12 -3.72
CA GLY A 15 -3.12 2.35 -2.30
C GLY A 15 -3.00 3.82 -1.90
N PHE A 16 -3.13 4.75 -2.84
CA PHE A 16 -2.99 6.18 -2.55
C PHE A 16 -4.06 6.67 -1.56
N ALA A 17 -5.32 6.29 -1.77
CA ALA A 17 -6.41 6.65 -0.86
C ALA A 17 -6.18 6.07 0.55
N ALA A 18 -5.72 4.82 0.63
CA ALA A 18 -5.36 4.19 1.90
C ALA A 18 -4.22 4.95 2.59
N ALA A 19 -3.21 5.36 1.82
CA ALA A 19 -2.08 6.11 2.36
C ALA A 19 -2.51 7.48 2.92
N ARG A 20 -3.38 8.19 2.22
CA ARG A 20 -3.91 9.48 2.72
C ARG A 20 -4.70 9.30 4.02
N THR A 21 -5.59 8.33 4.06
CA THR A 21 -6.37 8.04 5.27
C THR A 21 -5.45 7.64 6.42
N ALA A 22 -4.46 6.80 6.15
CA ALA A 22 -3.47 6.40 7.15
C ALA A 22 -2.66 7.58 7.68
N ALA A 23 -2.23 8.48 6.80
CA ALA A 23 -1.47 9.67 7.21
C ALA A 23 -2.29 10.59 8.11
N ARG A 24 -3.56 10.79 7.78
CA ARG A 24 -4.47 11.57 8.62
C ARG A 24 -4.66 10.95 10.00
N LEU A 25 -4.87 9.64 10.06
CA LEU A 25 -4.99 8.93 11.33
C LEU A 25 -3.68 8.94 12.12
N ALA A 26 -2.57 8.73 11.46
CA ALA A 26 -1.24 8.75 12.07
C ALA A 26 -0.93 10.12 12.67
N SER A 27 -1.29 11.20 11.97
CA SER A 27 -1.15 12.56 12.49
C SER A 27 -1.95 12.74 13.78
N SER A 28 -3.17 12.25 13.82
CA SER A 28 -4.02 12.35 15.01
C SER A 28 -3.53 11.49 16.17
N LEU A 29 -2.95 10.34 15.87
CA LEU A 29 -2.47 9.39 16.88
C LEU A 29 -1.02 9.64 17.32
N GLY A 30 -0.27 10.45 16.58
CA GLY A 30 1.14 10.68 16.85
C GLY A 30 2.01 9.47 16.55
N VAL A 31 1.68 8.68 15.54
CA VAL A 31 2.41 7.47 15.14
C VAL A 31 2.95 7.60 13.71
N PRO A 32 3.99 6.84 13.35
CA PRO A 32 4.48 6.83 11.96
C PRO A 32 3.60 6.00 11.05
N ILE A 33 3.78 6.18 9.75
CA ILE A 33 3.27 5.26 8.74
C ILE A 33 4.42 4.57 8.02
N VAL A 34 4.17 3.35 7.57
CA VAL A 34 5.11 2.57 6.80
C VAL A 34 4.45 2.16 5.50
N LEU A 35 4.94 2.69 4.40
CA LEU A 35 4.48 2.31 3.06
C LEU A 35 5.18 1.01 2.68
N VAL A 36 4.43 -0.02 2.38
CA VAL A 36 4.97 -1.34 2.06
C VAL A 36 4.61 -1.71 0.64
N PHE A 37 5.62 -2.00 -0.16
CA PHE A 37 5.49 -2.59 -1.48
C PHE A 37 6.03 -4.02 -1.43
N GLY A 38 5.14 -4.99 -1.55
CA GLY A 38 5.51 -6.40 -1.63
C GLY A 38 5.64 -6.84 -3.09
N TYR A 39 6.67 -7.60 -3.40
CA TYR A 39 6.85 -8.16 -4.74
C TYR A 39 7.33 -9.60 -4.65
N GLU A 40 6.82 -10.41 -5.57
CA GLU A 40 7.22 -11.81 -5.62
C GLU A 40 8.47 -11.94 -6.47
N ALA A 41 9.53 -12.45 -5.86
CA ALA A 41 10.69 -12.89 -6.63
C ALA A 41 10.31 -14.15 -7.42
N SER A 42 10.69 -14.21 -8.69
CA SER A 42 10.40 -15.38 -9.51
C SER A 42 10.94 -16.66 -8.85
N PRO A 43 10.10 -17.67 -8.61
CA PRO A 43 10.57 -18.92 -8.02
C PRO A 43 11.56 -19.67 -8.91
N LEU A 44 11.69 -19.28 -10.17
CA LEU A 44 12.52 -19.95 -11.18
C LEU A 44 13.74 -19.13 -11.60
N GLY A 45 13.97 -17.98 -10.98
CA GLY A 45 15.10 -17.10 -11.34
C GLY A 45 16.06 -16.89 -10.18
N PRO A 46 17.33 -16.50 -10.48
CA PRO A 46 18.26 -16.13 -9.42
C PRO A 46 17.75 -14.91 -8.66
N ARG A 47 17.85 -14.94 -7.33
CA ARG A 47 17.57 -13.79 -6.51
C ARG A 47 18.50 -12.64 -6.90
N GLY A 48 17.96 -11.43 -7.02
CA GLY A 48 18.74 -10.27 -7.43
C GLY A 48 18.94 -10.13 -8.94
N GLY A 49 18.13 -10.85 -9.75
CA GLY A 49 18.22 -10.74 -11.20
C GLY A 49 17.56 -9.47 -11.75
N PRO A 50 17.75 -9.20 -13.08
CA PRO A 50 17.24 -7.96 -13.71
C PRO A 50 15.73 -7.75 -13.57
N LEU A 51 14.94 -8.81 -13.53
CA LEU A 51 13.48 -8.70 -13.35
C LEU A 51 13.15 -8.22 -11.94
N GLU A 52 13.80 -8.76 -10.93
CA GLU A 52 13.60 -8.35 -9.55
C GLU A 52 14.00 -6.87 -9.35
N GLU A 53 15.12 -6.46 -9.93
CA GLU A 53 15.56 -5.06 -9.92
C GLU A 53 14.54 -4.13 -10.55
N ARG A 54 13.93 -4.54 -11.66
CA ARG A 54 12.91 -3.74 -12.34
C ARG A 54 11.62 -3.63 -11.51
N ILE A 55 11.19 -4.71 -10.87
CA ILE A 55 10.02 -4.70 -10.01
C ILE A 55 10.28 -3.83 -8.77
N ALA A 56 11.44 -3.95 -8.17
CA ALA A 56 11.84 -3.11 -7.04
C ALA A 56 11.88 -1.63 -7.44
N ALA A 57 12.35 -1.29 -8.64
CA ALA A 57 12.36 0.08 -9.16
C ALA A 57 10.93 0.64 -9.31
N ILE A 58 9.99 -0.17 -9.77
CA ILE A 58 8.57 0.23 -9.85
C ILE A 58 8.02 0.54 -8.46
N GLY A 59 8.31 -0.31 -7.49
CA GLY A 59 7.90 -0.11 -6.10
C GLY A 59 8.52 1.13 -5.47
N GLU A 60 9.79 1.37 -5.74
CA GLU A 60 10.49 2.55 -5.26
C GLU A 60 9.89 3.83 -5.84
N GLU A 61 9.59 3.86 -7.13
CA GLU A 61 8.94 5.00 -7.76
C GLU A 61 7.54 5.24 -7.19
N ALA A 62 6.71 4.20 -7.09
CA ALA A 62 5.35 4.31 -6.58
C ALA A 62 5.32 4.82 -5.13
N THR A 63 6.17 4.27 -4.27
CA THR A 63 6.25 4.70 -2.87
C THR A 63 6.83 6.10 -2.72
N SER A 64 7.79 6.47 -3.56
CA SER A 64 8.40 7.80 -3.54
C SER A 64 7.40 8.89 -3.90
N GLN A 65 6.57 8.68 -4.92
CA GLN A 65 5.53 9.63 -5.31
C GLN A 65 4.53 9.85 -4.18
N ILE A 66 4.05 8.77 -3.59
CA ILE A 66 3.09 8.83 -2.49
C ILE A 66 3.72 9.53 -1.27
N ARG A 67 4.93 9.17 -0.93
CA ARG A 67 5.67 9.77 0.18
C ARG A 67 5.80 11.29 0.02
N THR A 68 6.15 11.74 -1.18
CA THR A 68 6.29 13.17 -1.47
C THR A 68 4.99 13.92 -1.25
N GLU A 69 3.88 13.39 -1.75
CA GLU A 69 2.58 14.05 -1.59
C GLU A 69 2.10 14.03 -0.14
N LEU A 70 2.28 12.93 0.58
CA LEU A 70 1.89 12.86 1.98
C LEU A 70 2.74 13.76 2.86
N ALA A 71 4.03 13.86 2.60
CA ALA A 71 4.93 14.73 3.36
C ALA A 71 4.55 16.20 3.23
N ALA A 72 4.03 16.61 2.07
CA ALA A 72 3.55 17.97 1.86
C ALA A 72 2.28 18.28 2.67
N GLN A 73 1.37 17.32 2.81
CA GLN A 73 0.10 17.51 3.52
C GLN A 73 0.19 17.23 5.02
N TRP A 74 1.02 16.29 5.42
CA TRP A 74 1.21 15.89 6.82
C TRP A 74 2.69 15.91 7.20
N PRO A 75 3.29 17.12 7.30
CA PRO A 75 4.73 17.23 7.59
C PRO A 75 5.12 16.73 8.98
N ASP A 76 4.17 16.57 9.88
CA ASP A 76 4.38 16.04 11.22
C ASP A 76 4.41 14.50 11.26
N VAL A 77 3.98 13.82 10.21
CA VAL A 77 3.94 12.36 10.17
C VAL A 77 5.26 11.81 9.63
N ARG A 78 5.88 10.93 10.40
CA ARG A 78 7.05 10.21 9.93
C ARG A 78 6.61 9.13 8.94
N ILE A 79 7.18 9.17 7.75
CA ILE A 79 6.86 8.24 6.66
C ILE A 79 8.08 7.39 6.37
N GLU A 80 7.94 6.08 6.53
CA GLU A 80 8.96 5.11 6.21
C GLU A 80 8.50 4.26 5.03
N VAL A 81 9.43 3.67 4.30
CA VAL A 81 9.16 2.85 3.12
C VAL A 81 9.89 1.52 3.28
N GLU A 82 9.20 0.42 3.03
CA GLU A 82 9.80 -0.90 2.95
C GLU A 82 9.42 -1.58 1.63
N LEU A 83 10.42 -2.02 0.90
CA LEU A 83 10.28 -2.87 -0.28
C LEU A 83 10.60 -4.29 0.18
N VAL A 84 9.66 -5.20 0.05
CA VAL A 84 9.77 -6.54 0.62
C VAL A 84 9.63 -7.59 -0.48
N GLY A 85 10.63 -8.44 -0.63
CA GLY A 85 10.65 -9.54 -1.59
C GLY A 85 9.74 -10.71 -1.17
N GLN A 86 8.48 -10.43 -0.93
CA GLN A 86 7.44 -11.39 -0.60
C GLN A 86 6.14 -10.98 -1.31
N ARG A 87 5.22 -11.91 -1.44
CA ARG A 87 3.87 -11.58 -1.96
C ARG A 87 3.28 -10.44 -1.15
N PRO A 88 2.52 -9.53 -1.77
CA PRO A 88 2.02 -8.32 -1.09
C PRO A 88 1.31 -8.58 0.24
N ALA A 89 0.42 -9.54 0.32
CA ALA A 89 -0.28 -9.84 1.58
C ALA A 89 0.69 -10.34 2.66
N ASP A 90 1.63 -11.22 2.29
CA ASP A 90 2.63 -11.74 3.22
C ASP A 90 3.56 -10.63 3.73
N ALA A 91 3.97 -9.74 2.82
CA ALA A 91 4.81 -8.59 3.16
C ALA A 91 4.13 -7.67 4.17
N LEU A 92 2.87 -7.34 3.93
CA LEU A 92 2.09 -6.47 4.82
C LEU A 92 1.96 -7.06 6.22
N ILE A 93 1.60 -8.33 6.31
CA ILE A 93 1.44 -9.01 7.59
C ILE A 93 2.79 -9.11 8.33
N ALA A 94 3.86 -9.48 7.61
CA ALA A 94 5.19 -9.59 8.21
C ALA A 94 5.70 -8.25 8.76
N VAL A 95 5.56 -7.18 8.01
CA VAL A 95 5.98 -5.85 8.45
C VAL A 95 5.13 -5.37 9.63
N ALA A 96 3.82 -5.59 9.58
CA ALA A 96 2.92 -5.21 10.68
C ALA A 96 3.28 -5.94 11.98
N GLU A 97 3.60 -7.21 11.89
CA GLU A 97 4.02 -7.99 13.07
C GLU A 97 5.38 -7.52 13.59
N ALA A 98 6.36 -7.35 12.71
CA ALA A 98 7.70 -6.92 13.10
C ALA A 98 7.71 -5.54 13.76
N ARG A 99 6.79 -4.67 13.37
CA ARG A 99 6.70 -3.30 13.89
C ARG A 99 5.65 -3.14 14.99
N SER A 100 4.95 -4.18 15.35
CA SER A 100 3.82 -4.09 16.30
C SER A 100 2.82 -3.00 15.88
N ALA A 101 2.44 -3.01 14.61
CA ALA A 101 1.58 -1.99 14.04
C ALA A 101 0.19 -1.96 14.70
N GLU A 102 -0.39 -0.77 14.77
CA GLU A 102 -1.76 -0.58 15.27
C GLU A 102 -2.78 -1.16 14.29
N THR A 103 -2.54 -1.00 13.00
CA THR A 103 -3.42 -1.48 11.95
C THR A 103 -2.69 -1.58 10.62
N ILE A 104 -3.25 -2.37 9.71
CA ILE A 104 -2.85 -2.40 8.31
C ILE A 104 -3.93 -1.67 7.51
N ALA A 105 -3.55 -0.67 6.73
CA ALA A 105 -4.45 0.04 5.83
C ALA A 105 -4.22 -0.43 4.39
N VAL A 106 -5.28 -0.80 3.71
CA VAL A 106 -5.26 -1.24 2.31
C VAL A 106 -6.40 -0.60 1.55
N GLY A 107 -6.22 -0.40 0.26
CA GLY A 107 -7.29 0.03 -0.62
C GLY A 107 -8.30 -1.10 -0.85
N HIS A 108 -9.45 -0.76 -1.42
CA HIS A 108 -10.49 -1.74 -1.73
C HIS A 108 -9.99 -2.75 -2.79
N GLY A 109 -9.24 -2.27 -3.78
CA GLY A 109 -8.49 -3.13 -4.69
C GLY A 109 -9.28 -3.86 -5.77
N GLY A 110 -10.58 -3.62 -5.90
CA GLY A 110 -11.37 -4.25 -6.95
C GLY A 110 -11.02 -3.70 -8.34
N LEU A 111 -11.16 -4.52 -9.37
CA LEU A 111 -10.90 -4.15 -10.75
C LEU A 111 -12.19 -4.15 -11.59
N GLY A 112 -12.29 -3.20 -12.52
CA GLY A 112 -13.38 -3.14 -13.49
C GLY A 112 -14.75 -2.81 -12.92
N PRO A 113 -15.85 -3.12 -13.64
CA PRO A 113 -17.20 -2.74 -13.24
C PRO A 113 -17.72 -3.44 -11.97
N LEU A 114 -17.07 -4.51 -11.53
CA LEU A 114 -17.40 -5.21 -10.29
C LEU A 114 -16.62 -4.70 -9.08
N ARG A 115 -15.88 -3.63 -9.25
CA ARG A 115 -15.02 -3.03 -8.26
C ARG A 115 -15.70 -2.73 -6.92
N ALA A 116 -16.95 -2.28 -6.95
CA ALA A 116 -17.73 -2.00 -5.74
C ALA A 116 -18.22 -3.26 -5.02
N ALA A 117 -18.27 -4.40 -5.72
CA ALA A 117 -18.82 -5.65 -5.21
C ALA A 117 -17.75 -6.64 -4.70
N LEU A 118 -16.50 -6.50 -5.18
CA LEU A 118 -15.45 -7.47 -4.90
C LEU A 118 -14.22 -6.78 -4.33
N LEU A 119 -13.70 -7.33 -3.25
CA LEU A 119 -12.39 -6.94 -2.73
C LEU A 119 -11.29 -7.45 -3.66
N GLY A 120 -10.21 -6.67 -3.81
CA GLY A 120 -9.01 -7.15 -4.47
C GLY A 120 -8.38 -8.32 -3.71
N SER A 121 -7.58 -9.12 -4.42
CA SER A 121 -6.99 -10.34 -3.86
C SER A 121 -6.09 -10.08 -2.65
N VAL A 122 -5.28 -9.03 -2.69
CA VAL A 122 -4.40 -8.65 -1.57
C VAL A 122 -5.24 -8.25 -0.36
N THR A 123 -6.24 -7.39 -0.57
CA THR A 123 -7.13 -6.93 0.50
C THR A 123 -7.87 -8.11 1.13
N TYR A 124 -8.39 -9.01 0.31
CA TYR A 124 -9.08 -10.21 0.78
C TYR A 124 -8.16 -11.08 1.66
N GLU A 125 -6.94 -11.35 1.20
CA GLU A 125 -5.98 -12.15 1.97
C GLU A 125 -5.60 -11.48 3.29
N VAL A 126 -5.34 -10.19 3.27
CA VAL A 126 -4.96 -9.44 4.47
C VAL A 126 -6.09 -9.46 5.50
N VAL A 127 -7.32 -9.22 5.07
CA VAL A 127 -8.49 -9.26 5.96
C VAL A 127 -8.66 -10.62 6.62
N HIS A 128 -8.44 -11.71 5.86
CA HIS A 128 -8.61 -13.06 6.38
C HIS A 128 -7.46 -13.54 7.27
N ARG A 129 -6.24 -13.08 7.02
CA ARG A 129 -5.05 -13.63 7.66
C ARG A 129 -4.38 -12.72 8.69
N SER A 130 -4.69 -11.45 8.69
CA SER A 130 -4.01 -10.50 9.57
C SER A 130 -4.39 -10.73 11.04
N PRO A 131 -3.40 -10.83 11.96
CA PRO A 131 -3.66 -10.78 13.38
C PRO A 131 -3.85 -9.36 13.91
N ARG A 132 -3.67 -8.33 13.04
CA ARG A 132 -3.86 -6.92 13.37
C ARG A 132 -5.16 -6.41 12.74
N PRO A 133 -5.79 -5.38 13.32
CA PRO A 133 -6.93 -4.74 12.66
C PRO A 133 -6.58 -4.30 11.24
N VAL A 134 -7.53 -4.41 10.33
CA VAL A 134 -7.35 -4.02 8.94
C VAL A 134 -8.34 -2.93 8.59
N LEU A 135 -7.83 -1.82 8.10
CA LEU A 135 -8.62 -0.71 7.61
C LEU A 135 -8.69 -0.81 6.08
N VAL A 136 -9.87 -1.07 5.56
CA VAL A 136 -10.10 -1.09 4.12
C VAL A 136 -10.64 0.27 3.70
N VAL A 137 -9.89 0.95 2.84
CA VAL A 137 -10.21 2.31 2.40
C VAL A 137 -10.75 2.24 0.98
N PRO A 138 -11.98 2.75 0.74
CA PRO A 138 -12.48 2.81 -0.63
C PRO A 138 -11.64 3.79 -1.46
N ASP A 139 -11.57 3.53 -2.75
CA ASP A 139 -10.92 4.46 -3.67
C ASP A 139 -11.68 5.79 -3.64
N ASP A 140 -10.96 6.90 -3.66
CA ASP A 140 -11.57 8.20 -3.81
C ASP A 140 -12.07 8.35 -5.25
N ASP A 141 -13.15 9.11 -5.44
CA ASP A 141 -13.67 9.42 -6.78
C ASP A 141 -12.61 10.11 -7.65
N ASP A 142 -11.67 10.82 -7.02
CA ASP A 142 -10.54 11.47 -7.69
C ASP A 142 -9.43 10.49 -8.10
N ASP A 143 -9.41 9.29 -7.55
CA ASP A 143 -8.48 8.23 -7.96
C ASP A 143 -9.04 7.44 -9.16
N GLU A 144 -10.31 7.61 -9.47
CA GLU A 144 -10.78 7.27 -10.78
C GLU A 144 -10.11 8.24 -11.73
N VAL A 145 -9.11 7.76 -12.43
CA VAL A 145 -8.65 8.42 -13.64
C VAL A 145 -9.93 8.59 -14.46
N ALA A 146 -10.42 9.81 -14.52
CA ALA A 146 -11.53 10.14 -15.35
C ALA A 146 -11.25 9.50 -16.71
N PRO A 147 -12.16 8.67 -17.24
CA PRO A 147 -11.94 8.14 -18.55
C PRO A 147 -11.62 9.34 -19.43
N ALA A 148 -10.54 9.22 -20.20
CA ALA A 148 -10.17 10.26 -21.13
C ALA A 148 -11.45 10.74 -21.77
N PRO A 149 -11.73 12.06 -21.78
CA PRO A 149 -12.98 12.55 -22.31
C PRO A 149 -13.14 11.90 -23.67
N ALA A 150 -14.23 11.19 -23.84
CA ALA A 150 -14.55 10.63 -25.13
C ALA A 150 -14.37 11.77 -26.10
N SER A 151 -13.39 11.64 -26.98
CA SER A 151 -13.22 12.64 -28.03
C SER A 151 -14.50 12.66 -28.78
N ALA A 152 -15.28 13.66 -28.52
CA ALA A 152 -16.47 13.91 -29.27
C ALA A 152 -16.08 14.23 -30.72
#